data_076ea5d61bcaaefafaf83ff35edf5fc7
#
_entry.id   076ea5d61bcaaefafaf83ff35edf5fc7
#
_cell.length_a   1.000
_cell.length_b   1.000
_cell.length_c   1.000
_cell.angle_alpha   90.00
_cell.angle_beta   90.00
_cell.angle_gamma   90.00
#
_symmetry.space_group_name_H-M   'P 1'
#
loop_
_entity.id
_entity.type
_entity.pdbx_description
1 polymer ?
#
loop_
_entity_poly.entity_id
_entity_poly.type
_entity_poly.pdbx_seq_one_letter_code
_entity_poly.pdbx_strand_id
1 'polypeptide(L)'
;MLDAARAEPERHFTLIHRQHESRAPDIAATFKPAIDQPNLEFLFSFKYAQAHALSSTTQNFHAGFVESLGKLETLWTLRNDDALMFRWAAPGFVREFLGNMPREPSAGFYLGSDMWVWGREFLDRSPASPRQLETDKHWLHFLLWGRMAYDPTLDNDAITALVAQRFAGVDAPALMSAWQDASMVYPLVTGFHWADFDFQWYIEGCRSRPGPAKTESGFHSVETFIGQKVHPGTDNIAIPRYVAAVTSGGPLPPGTTPLQVADRIDARADAALRILAKLAGTRAARQGPELSATIEDIRAMALLGKYYAAKIRGATELATYRATRAPRHQALAIEHLRRAAAHWNDYTARTGARYHNPLWTNRVGLVDFRELDAEVARDVEIARAPLN
;
A
#
# COMPACT_ATOMS: atom_id res chain seq x y z
N MET A 1 -6.52 -26.45 -25.51
CA MET A 1 -6.22 -27.21 -24.30
C MET A 1 -7.26 -28.32 -24.05
N LEU A 2 -8.58 -28.06 -24.11
CA LEU A 2 -9.59 -29.08 -23.94
C LEU A 2 -9.48 -30.23 -24.96
N ASP A 3 -9.25 -29.91 -26.25
CA ASP A 3 -9.07 -30.93 -27.28
C ASP A 3 -7.77 -31.74 -27.08
N ALA A 4 -6.71 -31.10 -26.60
CA ALA A 4 -5.48 -31.81 -26.24
C ALA A 4 -5.70 -32.75 -25.04
N ALA A 5 -6.43 -32.31 -24.01
CA ALA A 5 -6.77 -33.17 -22.88
C ALA A 5 -7.61 -34.39 -23.27
N ARG A 6 -8.55 -34.21 -24.23
CA ARG A 6 -9.33 -35.32 -24.78
C ARG A 6 -8.53 -36.29 -25.63
N ALA A 7 -7.55 -35.75 -26.38
CA ALA A 7 -6.69 -36.56 -27.25
C ALA A 7 -5.62 -37.35 -26.47
N GLU A 8 -5.22 -36.86 -25.29
CA GLU A 8 -4.17 -37.45 -24.47
C GLU A 8 -4.70 -37.73 -23.05
N PRO A 9 -5.59 -38.73 -22.88
CA PRO A 9 -6.29 -38.96 -21.61
C PRO A 9 -5.36 -39.35 -20.44
N GLU A 10 -4.18 -39.92 -20.74
CA GLU A 10 -3.16 -40.29 -19.73
C GLU A 10 -2.31 -39.11 -19.24
N ARG A 11 -2.43 -37.96 -19.93
CA ARG A 11 -1.67 -36.77 -19.58
C ARG A 11 -2.51 -35.83 -18.73
N HIS A 12 -1.94 -35.30 -17.66
CA HIS A 12 -2.55 -34.26 -16.84
C HIS A 12 -2.28 -32.88 -17.42
N PHE A 13 -3.33 -32.04 -17.46
CA PHE A 13 -3.26 -30.64 -17.89
C PHE A 13 -3.77 -29.71 -16.81
N THR A 14 -3.19 -28.52 -16.68
CA THR A 14 -3.69 -27.46 -15.82
C THR A 14 -4.05 -26.25 -16.67
N LEU A 15 -5.29 -25.77 -16.55
CA LEU A 15 -5.79 -24.57 -17.21
C LEU A 15 -6.03 -23.49 -16.16
N ILE A 16 -5.27 -22.40 -16.25
CA ILE A 16 -5.46 -21.23 -15.41
C ILE A 16 -6.16 -20.16 -16.20
N HIS A 17 -7.40 -19.84 -15.85
CA HIS A 17 -8.15 -18.73 -16.42
C HIS A 17 -8.02 -17.48 -15.55
N ARG A 18 -7.34 -16.45 -16.05
CA ARG A 18 -7.21 -15.18 -15.34
C ARG A 18 -8.46 -14.32 -15.53
N GLN A 19 -9.08 -13.92 -14.42
CA GLN A 19 -10.17 -12.95 -14.45
C GLN A 19 -9.71 -11.60 -15.02
N HIS A 20 -10.46 -11.11 -16.01
CA HIS A 20 -10.35 -9.74 -16.50
C HIS A 20 -11.73 -9.28 -16.98
N GLU A 21 -12.41 -8.48 -16.16
CA GLU A 21 -13.75 -7.92 -16.43
C GLU A 21 -14.88 -8.96 -16.61
N SER A 22 -14.61 -10.23 -16.36
CA SER A 22 -15.59 -11.31 -16.45
C SER A 22 -16.24 -11.59 -15.10
N ARG A 23 -17.55 -11.86 -15.10
CA ARG A 23 -18.26 -12.25 -13.88
C ARG A 23 -18.04 -13.75 -13.60
N ALA A 24 -17.95 -14.13 -12.33
CA ALA A 24 -17.70 -15.50 -11.94
C ALA A 24 -18.72 -16.52 -12.51
N PRO A 25 -20.05 -16.27 -12.51
CA PRO A 25 -21.02 -17.20 -13.11
C PRO A 25 -20.80 -17.45 -14.59
N ASP A 26 -20.42 -16.41 -15.34
CA ASP A 26 -20.19 -16.51 -16.79
C ASP A 26 -18.96 -17.37 -17.07
N ILE A 27 -17.94 -17.29 -16.23
CA ILE A 27 -16.70 -18.09 -16.31
C ILE A 27 -17.03 -19.56 -16.08
N ALA A 28 -17.75 -19.88 -15.00
CA ALA A 28 -18.13 -21.25 -14.66
C ALA A 28 -18.94 -21.90 -15.81
N ALA A 29 -19.90 -21.18 -16.38
CA ALA A 29 -20.68 -21.65 -17.53
C ALA A 29 -19.83 -21.85 -18.80
N THR A 30 -18.99 -20.88 -19.13
CA THR A 30 -18.15 -20.92 -20.34
C THR A 30 -17.12 -22.05 -20.30
N PHE A 31 -16.51 -22.28 -19.12
CA PHE A 31 -15.46 -23.26 -18.95
C PHE A 31 -15.94 -24.61 -18.42
N LYS A 32 -17.26 -24.80 -18.27
CA LYS A 32 -17.83 -26.07 -17.79
C LYS A 32 -17.26 -27.32 -18.51
N PRO A 33 -17.10 -27.34 -19.85
CA PRO A 33 -16.52 -28.51 -20.52
C PRO A 33 -15.05 -28.77 -20.12
N ALA A 34 -14.31 -27.77 -19.73
CA ALA A 34 -12.93 -27.93 -19.23
C ALA A 34 -12.91 -28.32 -17.75
N ILE A 35 -13.84 -27.78 -16.96
CA ILE A 35 -14.00 -28.09 -15.53
C ILE A 35 -14.41 -29.56 -15.34
N ASP A 36 -15.27 -30.07 -16.23
CA ASP A 36 -15.76 -31.45 -16.18
C ASP A 36 -14.78 -32.48 -16.80
N GLN A 37 -13.67 -32.01 -17.40
CA GLN A 37 -12.71 -32.92 -18.04
C GLN A 37 -11.78 -33.59 -17.01
N PRO A 38 -11.79 -34.93 -16.86
CA PRO A 38 -11.14 -35.61 -15.72
C PRO A 38 -9.63 -35.39 -15.59
N ASN A 39 -8.92 -35.25 -16.71
CA ASN A 39 -7.47 -35.04 -16.74
C ASN A 39 -7.06 -33.57 -16.93
N LEU A 40 -8.01 -32.64 -16.71
CA LEU A 40 -7.77 -31.21 -16.80
C LEU A 40 -8.15 -30.54 -15.48
N GLU A 41 -7.17 -30.07 -14.75
CA GLU A 41 -7.35 -29.22 -13.59
C GLU A 41 -7.66 -27.80 -14.04
N PHE A 42 -8.76 -27.23 -13.54
CA PHE A 42 -9.14 -25.85 -13.85
C PHE A 42 -8.97 -24.97 -12.62
N LEU A 43 -8.08 -23.96 -12.74
CA LEU A 43 -7.85 -22.96 -11.72
C LEU A 43 -8.38 -21.60 -12.18
N PHE A 44 -9.14 -20.95 -11.33
CA PHE A 44 -9.62 -19.60 -11.55
C PHE A 44 -8.68 -18.58 -10.91
N SER A 45 -7.95 -17.82 -11.75
CA SER A 45 -7.09 -16.76 -11.24
C SER A 45 -7.91 -15.53 -10.86
N PHE A 46 -8.20 -15.42 -9.56
CA PHE A 46 -8.94 -14.32 -8.98
C PHE A 46 -8.06 -13.07 -8.87
N LYS A 47 -8.49 -12.00 -9.54
CA LYS A 47 -7.78 -10.72 -9.51
C LYS A 47 -8.16 -9.92 -8.26
N TYR A 48 -7.33 -9.95 -7.23
CA TYR A 48 -7.46 -9.12 -6.04
C TYR A 48 -6.93 -7.70 -6.31
N ALA A 49 -7.60 -6.98 -7.24
CA ALA A 49 -7.14 -5.69 -7.77
C ALA A 49 -8.05 -4.51 -7.44
N GLN A 50 -9.32 -4.76 -7.12
CA GLN A 50 -10.23 -3.71 -6.62
C GLN A 50 -10.04 -3.44 -5.13
N ALA A 51 -9.21 -4.25 -4.50
CA ALA A 51 -8.77 -4.05 -3.13
C ALA A 51 -7.26 -4.14 -3.14
N HIS A 52 -6.60 -3.02 -2.93
CA HIS A 52 -5.15 -2.99 -2.77
C HIS A 52 -4.75 -3.97 -1.68
N ALA A 53 -3.86 -4.91 -1.98
CA ALA A 53 -3.50 -5.97 -1.03
C ALA A 53 -2.94 -5.42 0.29
N LEU A 54 -2.35 -4.21 0.25
CA LEU A 54 -1.85 -3.52 1.45
C LEU A 54 -2.90 -2.72 2.21
N SER A 55 -4.14 -2.60 1.73
CA SER A 55 -5.16 -1.76 2.39
C SER A 55 -5.79 -2.42 3.61
N SER A 56 -5.84 -3.75 3.67
CA SER A 56 -6.39 -4.50 4.80
C SER A 56 -5.92 -5.95 4.80
N THR A 57 -5.76 -6.51 5.98
CA THR A 57 -5.54 -7.96 6.17
C THR A 57 -6.83 -8.78 6.04
N THR A 58 -7.99 -8.13 6.01
CA THR A 58 -9.29 -8.78 5.78
C THR A 58 -9.68 -8.72 4.31
N GLN A 59 -9.85 -9.89 3.68
CA GLN A 59 -10.09 -10.01 2.23
C GLN A 59 -11.59 -10.04 1.91
N ASN A 60 -12.26 -8.91 1.95
CA ASN A 60 -13.71 -8.81 1.78
C ASN A 60 -14.22 -9.09 0.35
N PHE A 61 -13.34 -9.01 -0.65
CA PHE A 61 -13.75 -9.06 -2.07
C PHE A 61 -13.79 -10.48 -2.64
N HIS A 62 -13.21 -11.45 -1.95
CA HIS A 62 -13.16 -12.83 -2.42
C HIS A 62 -14.48 -13.59 -2.15
N ALA A 63 -15.18 -13.28 -1.08
CA ALA A 63 -16.38 -14.01 -0.64
C ALA A 63 -17.46 -14.09 -1.74
N GLY A 64 -17.74 -13.00 -2.44
CA GLY A 64 -18.72 -12.98 -3.53
C GLY A 64 -18.33 -13.83 -4.74
N PHE A 65 -17.04 -14.08 -4.96
CA PHE A 65 -16.56 -15.00 -5.98
C PHE A 65 -16.72 -16.46 -5.53
N VAL A 66 -16.39 -16.77 -4.29
CA VAL A 66 -16.56 -18.12 -3.73
C VAL A 66 -18.01 -18.57 -3.82
N GLU A 67 -18.95 -17.69 -3.48
CA GLU A 67 -20.37 -17.98 -3.59
C GLU A 67 -20.80 -18.35 -5.01
N SER A 68 -20.21 -17.69 -6.03
CA SER A 68 -20.56 -17.90 -7.44
C SER A 68 -19.80 -19.07 -8.09
N LEU A 69 -18.58 -19.38 -7.63
CA LEU A 69 -17.70 -20.40 -8.21
C LEU A 69 -17.89 -21.78 -7.57
N GLY A 70 -18.55 -21.83 -6.40
CA GLY A 70 -18.73 -23.07 -5.66
C GLY A 70 -17.39 -23.66 -5.20
N LYS A 71 -17.09 -24.88 -5.68
CA LYS A 71 -15.85 -25.60 -5.28
C LYS A 71 -14.65 -25.36 -6.20
N LEU A 72 -14.74 -24.45 -7.16
CA LEU A 72 -13.61 -24.17 -8.03
C LEU A 72 -12.44 -23.55 -7.24
N GLU A 73 -11.27 -24.12 -7.42
CA GLU A 73 -10.07 -23.58 -6.78
C GLU A 73 -9.66 -22.25 -7.41
N THR A 74 -9.28 -21.32 -6.54
CA THR A 74 -8.85 -19.98 -6.93
C THR A 74 -7.36 -19.79 -6.71
N LEU A 75 -6.67 -19.26 -7.71
CA LEU A 75 -5.30 -18.79 -7.62
C LEU A 75 -5.33 -17.26 -7.58
N TRP A 76 -4.91 -16.65 -6.48
CA TRP A 76 -5.05 -15.21 -6.31
C TRP A 76 -3.95 -14.45 -7.03
N THR A 77 -4.33 -13.38 -7.75
CA THR A 77 -3.39 -12.36 -8.20
C THR A 77 -3.39 -11.24 -7.18
N LEU A 78 -2.39 -11.19 -6.31
CA LEU A 78 -2.24 -10.10 -5.35
C LEU A 78 -1.59 -8.90 -6.02
N ARG A 79 -2.24 -7.75 -5.91
CA ARG A 79 -1.78 -6.48 -6.45
C ARG A 79 -1.29 -5.63 -5.27
N ASN A 80 -0.06 -5.82 -4.86
CA ASN A 80 0.54 -5.14 -3.72
C ASN A 80 1.76 -4.30 -4.09
N ASP A 81 1.99 -4.12 -5.38
CA ASP A 81 3.13 -3.45 -5.98
C ASP A 81 2.78 -2.04 -6.50
N ASP A 82 1.56 -1.57 -6.23
CA ASP A 82 1.08 -0.29 -6.73
C ASP A 82 1.71 0.93 -6.03
N ALA A 83 2.52 0.69 -5.00
CA ALA A 83 3.07 1.73 -4.15
C ALA A 83 4.54 1.53 -3.81
N LEU A 84 5.29 0.69 -4.52
CA LEU A 84 6.61 0.28 -4.04
C LEU A 84 7.77 0.84 -4.86
N MET A 85 7.99 2.15 -4.76
CA MET A 85 9.30 2.73 -5.06
C MET A 85 10.31 2.34 -3.97
N PHE A 86 9.90 2.36 -2.72
CA PHE A 86 10.71 2.04 -1.55
C PHE A 86 10.65 0.55 -1.18
N ARG A 87 11.71 0.08 -0.50
CA ARG A 87 11.81 -1.29 0.02
C ARG A 87 10.82 -1.50 1.17
N TRP A 88 9.67 -2.07 0.88
CA TRP A 88 8.62 -2.35 1.87
C TRP A 88 8.84 -3.71 2.54
N ALA A 89 8.66 -3.79 3.87
CA ALA A 89 8.69 -5.04 4.61
C ALA A 89 7.92 -4.92 5.95
N ALA A 90 6.77 -5.58 6.04
CA ALA A 90 5.97 -5.66 7.25
C ALA A 90 5.58 -7.12 7.56
N PRO A 91 6.45 -7.89 8.25
CA PRO A 91 6.20 -9.31 8.54
C PRO A 91 4.86 -9.57 9.22
N GLY A 92 4.49 -8.74 10.20
CA GLY A 92 3.22 -8.85 10.91
C GLY A 92 2.01 -8.73 10.01
N PHE A 93 2.03 -7.77 9.08
CA PHE A 93 0.96 -7.60 8.10
C PHE A 93 0.84 -8.81 7.16
N VAL A 94 1.97 -9.27 6.61
CA VAL A 94 1.99 -10.41 5.69
C VAL A 94 1.46 -11.67 6.38
N ARG A 95 1.90 -11.94 7.61
CA ARG A 95 1.43 -13.10 8.39
C ARG A 95 -0.08 -13.05 8.64
N GLU A 96 -0.60 -11.91 9.06
CA GLU A 96 -2.02 -11.73 9.30
C GLU A 96 -2.84 -11.85 8.01
N PHE A 97 -2.38 -11.23 6.92
CA PHE A 97 -3.04 -11.33 5.61
C PHE A 97 -3.13 -12.80 5.16
N LEU A 98 -2.02 -13.54 5.18
CA LEU A 98 -1.98 -14.94 4.79
C LEU A 98 -2.79 -15.83 5.75
N GLY A 99 -2.79 -15.51 7.04
CA GLY A 99 -3.61 -16.21 8.03
C GLY A 99 -5.11 -16.04 7.81
N ASN A 100 -5.51 -14.91 7.26
CA ASN A 100 -6.91 -14.60 6.94
C ASN A 100 -7.34 -15.09 5.54
N MET A 101 -6.41 -15.51 4.69
CA MET A 101 -6.78 -16.08 3.39
C MET A 101 -7.57 -17.37 3.59
N PRO A 102 -8.77 -17.51 2.96
CA PRO A 102 -9.54 -18.74 3.04
C PRO A 102 -8.74 -19.89 2.40
N ARG A 103 -8.52 -20.96 3.16
CA ARG A 103 -7.75 -22.11 2.69
C ARG A 103 -8.49 -22.89 1.60
N GLU A 104 -9.80 -22.92 1.68
CA GLU A 104 -10.67 -23.49 0.67
C GLU A 104 -11.61 -22.37 0.14
N PRO A 105 -11.71 -22.17 -1.15
CA PRO A 105 -11.07 -22.90 -2.26
C PRO A 105 -9.79 -22.21 -2.81
N SER A 106 -8.86 -21.79 -1.98
CA SER A 106 -7.64 -21.10 -2.42
C SER A 106 -6.50 -22.08 -2.67
N ALA A 107 -6.07 -22.23 -3.92
CA ALA A 107 -4.89 -23.05 -4.29
C ALA A 107 -3.56 -22.31 -4.00
N GLY A 108 -3.59 -20.98 -3.82
CA GLY A 108 -2.41 -20.17 -3.57
C GLY A 108 -2.52 -18.77 -4.18
N PHE A 109 -1.38 -18.11 -4.32
CA PHE A 109 -1.33 -16.78 -4.95
C PHE A 109 -0.02 -16.57 -5.73
N TYR A 110 -0.05 -15.56 -6.59
CA TYR A 110 1.14 -14.96 -7.16
C TYR A 110 1.07 -13.43 -7.06
N LEU A 111 2.22 -12.78 -6.96
CA LEU A 111 2.29 -11.32 -6.91
C LEU A 111 2.18 -10.77 -8.33
N GLY A 112 1.17 -9.92 -8.53
CA GLY A 112 0.97 -9.19 -9.78
C GLY A 112 1.68 -7.85 -9.71
N SER A 113 2.65 -7.64 -10.57
CA SER A 113 3.56 -6.50 -10.54
C SER A 113 3.22 -5.54 -11.68
N ASP A 114 2.40 -4.53 -11.39
CA ASP A 114 1.96 -3.57 -12.42
C ASP A 114 2.69 -2.22 -12.36
N MET A 115 3.27 -1.87 -11.20
CA MET A 115 3.98 -0.60 -11.01
C MET A 115 5.44 -0.71 -11.37
N TRP A 116 6.03 -1.89 -11.23
CA TRP A 116 7.44 -2.10 -11.49
C TRP A 116 7.72 -2.32 -12.97
N VAL A 117 8.79 -1.75 -13.42
CA VAL A 117 9.42 -2.14 -14.67
C VAL A 117 10.36 -3.29 -14.35
N TRP A 118 9.99 -4.49 -14.78
CA TRP A 118 10.78 -5.69 -14.55
C TRP A 118 12.16 -5.59 -15.16
N GLY A 119 13.13 -6.17 -14.50
CA GLY A 119 14.51 -6.19 -14.91
C GLY A 119 15.42 -5.51 -13.91
N ARG A 120 16.29 -4.64 -14.39
CA ARG A 120 17.22 -3.91 -13.52
C ARG A 120 16.64 -2.59 -13.06
N GLU A 121 16.86 -2.29 -11.78
CA GLU A 121 16.44 -1.05 -11.14
C GLU A 121 16.95 0.17 -11.92
N PHE A 122 16.09 1.15 -12.19
CA PHE A 122 16.39 2.31 -13.00
C PHE A 122 16.08 3.66 -12.33
N LEU A 123 15.40 3.64 -11.19
CA LEU A 123 14.97 4.85 -10.49
C LEU A 123 16.09 5.51 -9.68
N ASP A 124 17.08 4.74 -9.23
CA ASP A 124 18.20 5.24 -8.42
C ASP A 124 19.12 6.15 -9.25
N ARG A 125 19.44 7.34 -8.74
CA ARG A 125 20.36 8.30 -9.38
C ARG A 125 21.82 7.86 -9.32
N SER A 126 22.17 7.00 -8.36
CA SER A 126 23.51 6.47 -8.15
C SER A 126 23.46 4.94 -8.04
N PRO A 127 23.03 4.25 -9.10
CA PRO A 127 22.86 2.80 -9.06
C PRO A 127 24.22 2.10 -8.97
N ALA A 128 24.24 0.91 -8.36
CA ALA A 128 25.37 -0.01 -8.43
C ALA A 128 25.68 -0.38 -9.90
N SER A 129 26.91 -0.78 -10.18
CA SER A 129 27.30 -1.31 -11.48
C SER A 129 27.78 -2.75 -11.36
N PRO A 130 27.10 -3.74 -11.98
CA PRO A 130 25.83 -3.61 -12.72
C PRO A 130 24.67 -3.23 -11.79
N ARG A 131 23.64 -2.56 -12.34
CA ARG A 131 22.41 -2.27 -11.58
C ARG A 131 21.80 -3.56 -11.04
N GLN A 132 21.33 -3.53 -9.80
CA GLN A 132 20.65 -4.68 -9.19
C GLN A 132 19.33 -4.97 -9.91
N LEU A 133 18.82 -6.20 -9.79
CA LEU A 133 17.48 -6.53 -10.25
C LEU A 133 16.44 -5.90 -9.30
N GLU A 134 15.26 -5.58 -9.82
CA GLU A 134 14.14 -5.12 -8.97
C GLU A 134 13.78 -6.16 -7.90
N THR A 135 13.85 -7.45 -8.23
CA THR A 135 13.65 -8.53 -7.28
C THR A 135 14.69 -8.54 -6.17
N ASP A 136 15.94 -8.14 -6.46
CA ASP A 136 17.00 -8.05 -5.44
C ASP A 136 16.82 -6.80 -4.58
N LYS A 137 16.35 -5.68 -5.17
CA LYS A 137 16.01 -4.47 -4.42
C LYS A 137 14.90 -4.76 -3.40
N HIS A 138 13.86 -5.46 -3.82
CA HIS A 138 12.69 -5.80 -3.01
C HIS A 138 12.76 -7.20 -2.39
N TRP A 139 13.98 -7.73 -2.19
CA TRP A 139 14.23 -9.11 -1.76
C TRP A 139 13.43 -9.50 -0.50
N LEU A 140 13.37 -8.62 0.50
CA LEU A 140 12.69 -8.93 1.76
C LEU A 140 11.17 -8.97 1.58
N HIS A 141 10.62 -8.11 0.72
CA HIS A 141 9.20 -8.15 0.36
C HIS A 141 8.82 -9.52 -0.23
N PHE A 142 9.54 -9.97 -1.27
CA PHE A 142 9.28 -11.27 -1.88
C PHE A 142 9.55 -12.45 -0.94
N LEU A 143 10.59 -12.34 -0.12
CA LEU A 143 10.91 -13.36 0.88
C LEU A 143 9.78 -13.52 1.90
N LEU A 144 9.24 -12.43 2.43
CA LEU A 144 8.16 -12.48 3.40
C LEU A 144 6.91 -13.15 2.83
N TRP A 145 6.45 -12.70 1.67
CA TRP A 145 5.26 -13.30 1.03
C TRP A 145 5.48 -14.76 0.69
N GLY A 146 6.60 -15.10 0.06
CA GLY A 146 6.89 -16.48 -0.35
C GLY A 146 7.13 -17.43 0.82
N ARG A 147 7.99 -17.04 1.79
CA ARG A 147 8.32 -17.89 2.93
C ARG A 147 7.15 -18.10 3.87
N MET A 148 6.40 -17.04 4.20
CA MET A 148 5.27 -17.15 5.12
C MET A 148 4.07 -17.85 4.50
N ALA A 149 3.93 -17.83 3.17
CA ALA A 149 2.92 -18.64 2.48
C ALA A 149 3.22 -20.13 2.56
N TYR A 150 4.51 -20.50 2.45
CA TYR A 150 4.96 -21.88 2.56
C TYR A 150 5.03 -22.37 4.01
N ASP A 151 5.55 -21.52 4.92
CA ASP A 151 5.67 -21.82 6.34
C ASP A 151 5.06 -20.68 7.17
N PRO A 152 3.79 -20.78 7.55
CA PRO A 152 3.12 -19.77 8.36
C PRO A 152 3.65 -19.69 9.81
N THR A 153 4.48 -20.66 10.23
CA THR A 153 5.11 -20.66 11.56
C THR A 153 6.42 -19.91 11.62
N LEU A 154 6.93 -19.44 10.45
CA LEU A 154 8.16 -18.67 10.35
C LEU A 154 8.09 -17.46 11.29
N ASP A 155 8.96 -17.42 12.30
CA ASP A 155 9.00 -16.38 13.30
C ASP A 155 9.81 -15.14 12.87
N ASN A 156 9.69 -14.08 13.66
CA ASN A 156 10.39 -12.82 13.38
C ASN A 156 11.91 -12.94 13.63
N ASP A 157 12.34 -13.86 14.49
CA ASP A 157 13.77 -14.06 14.79
C ASP A 157 14.48 -14.67 13.60
N ALA A 158 13.86 -15.65 12.92
CA ALA A 158 14.37 -16.21 11.68
C ALA A 158 14.50 -15.15 10.57
N ILE A 159 13.50 -14.27 10.43
CA ILE A 159 13.55 -13.15 9.47
C ILE A 159 14.66 -12.17 9.83
N THR A 160 14.79 -11.83 11.11
CA THR A 160 15.83 -10.93 11.62
C THR A 160 17.22 -11.51 11.40
N ALA A 161 17.39 -12.82 11.55
CA ALA A 161 18.65 -13.52 11.25
C ALA A 161 19.06 -13.40 9.78
N LEU A 162 18.09 -13.48 8.85
CA LEU A 162 18.35 -13.26 7.41
C LEU A 162 18.78 -11.82 7.13
N VAL A 163 18.17 -10.84 7.80
CA VAL A 163 18.59 -9.43 7.70
C VAL A 163 20.00 -9.23 8.26
N ALA A 164 20.33 -9.86 9.40
CA ALA A 164 21.68 -9.82 9.98
C ALA A 164 22.74 -10.45 9.06
N GLN A 165 22.38 -11.53 8.38
CA GLN A 165 23.25 -12.17 7.40
C GLN A 165 23.52 -11.27 6.19
N ARG A 166 22.48 -10.58 5.67
CA ARG A 166 22.63 -9.69 4.51
C ARG A 166 23.37 -8.40 4.86
N PHE A 167 23.13 -7.86 6.04
CA PHE A 167 23.71 -6.60 6.51
C PHE A 167 24.61 -6.83 7.73
N ALA A 168 25.75 -7.45 7.50
CA ALA A 168 26.68 -7.79 8.57
C ALA A 168 27.08 -6.57 9.42
N GLY A 169 27.01 -6.74 10.76
CA GLY A 169 27.39 -5.70 11.71
C GLY A 169 26.34 -4.61 11.99
N VAL A 170 25.14 -4.71 11.38
CA VAL A 170 24.00 -3.86 11.74
C VAL A 170 23.30 -4.43 12.97
N ASP A 171 22.66 -3.58 13.76
CA ASP A 171 21.65 -4.00 14.74
C ASP A 171 20.38 -4.42 13.96
N ALA A 172 20.33 -5.69 13.57
CA ALA A 172 19.26 -6.23 12.73
C ALA A 172 17.88 -6.19 13.40
N PRO A 173 17.73 -6.48 14.72
CA PRO A 173 16.47 -6.29 15.41
C PRO A 173 15.96 -4.84 15.35
N ALA A 174 16.83 -3.86 15.58
CA ALA A 174 16.49 -2.46 15.50
C ALA A 174 16.11 -2.05 14.04
N LEU A 175 16.90 -2.51 13.05
CA LEU A 175 16.60 -2.24 11.64
C LEU A 175 15.25 -2.84 11.23
N MET A 176 14.95 -4.08 11.61
CA MET A 176 13.67 -4.72 11.31
C MET A 176 12.50 -4.02 11.97
N SER A 177 12.66 -3.59 13.22
CA SER A 177 11.61 -2.81 13.91
C SER A 177 11.32 -1.49 13.17
N ALA A 178 12.35 -0.74 12.79
CA ALA A 178 12.18 0.50 12.02
C ALA A 178 11.55 0.23 10.65
N TRP A 179 11.98 -0.84 9.98
CA TRP A 179 11.48 -1.21 8.66
C TRP A 179 9.99 -1.57 8.70
N GLN A 180 9.60 -2.43 9.65
CA GLN A 180 8.20 -2.78 9.85
C GLN A 180 7.35 -1.55 10.19
N ASP A 181 7.81 -0.71 11.12
CA ASP A 181 7.07 0.48 11.53
C ASP A 181 6.85 1.46 10.36
N ALA A 182 7.87 1.74 9.58
CA ALA A 182 7.74 2.60 8.39
C ALA A 182 6.87 1.96 7.31
N SER A 183 6.98 0.65 7.09
CA SER A 183 6.19 -0.08 6.09
C SER A 183 4.70 -0.11 6.46
N MET A 184 4.35 -0.11 7.74
CA MET A 184 2.96 -0.07 8.21
C MET A 184 2.25 1.26 7.92
N VAL A 185 2.97 2.30 7.51
CA VAL A 185 2.36 3.55 7.00
C VAL A 185 1.43 3.27 5.83
N TYR A 186 1.83 2.38 4.91
CA TYR A 186 1.05 2.06 3.72
C TYR A 186 -0.33 1.46 4.05
N PRO A 187 -0.42 0.35 4.80
CA PRO A 187 -1.72 -0.22 5.17
C PRO A 187 -2.61 0.75 5.94
N LEU A 188 -2.03 1.51 6.87
CA LEU A 188 -2.81 2.45 7.67
C LEU A 188 -3.39 3.59 6.83
N VAL A 189 -2.62 4.10 5.88
CA VAL A 189 -3.09 5.18 4.99
C VAL A 189 -4.08 4.65 3.97
N THR A 190 -3.77 3.56 3.24
CA THR A 190 -4.65 3.03 2.20
C THR A 190 -5.90 2.38 2.76
N GLY A 191 -5.86 1.85 3.97
CA GLY A 191 -7.04 1.36 4.67
C GLY A 191 -7.98 2.48 5.14
N PHE A 192 -7.45 3.65 5.45
CA PHE A 192 -8.22 4.83 5.85
C PHE A 192 -8.71 5.66 4.65
N HIS A 193 -7.83 5.92 3.70
CA HIS A 193 -8.13 6.68 2.48
C HIS A 193 -8.14 5.72 1.29
N TRP A 194 -9.32 5.17 0.99
CA TRP A 194 -9.49 4.14 -0.01
C TRP A 194 -10.40 4.59 -1.14
N ALA A 195 -9.93 4.43 -2.39
CA ALA A 195 -10.70 4.70 -3.59
C ALA A 195 -11.25 3.39 -4.19
N ASP A 196 -12.40 3.43 -4.85
CA ASP A 196 -13.00 2.27 -5.51
C ASP A 196 -12.09 1.66 -6.60
N PHE A 197 -11.11 2.44 -7.08
CA PHE A 197 -10.05 2.04 -8.02
C PHE A 197 -8.68 2.17 -7.36
N ASP A 198 -8.53 1.68 -6.15
CA ASP A 198 -7.36 1.82 -5.31
C ASP A 198 -6.04 1.37 -5.98
N PHE A 199 -6.09 0.40 -6.90
CA PHE A 199 -4.94 -0.02 -7.69
C PHE A 199 -4.38 1.08 -8.61
N GLN A 200 -5.07 2.22 -8.75
CA GLN A 200 -4.59 3.41 -9.43
C GLN A 200 -4.16 4.52 -8.47
N TRP A 201 -4.26 4.28 -7.16
CA TRP A 201 -3.84 5.21 -6.14
C TRP A 201 -2.38 4.98 -5.79
N TYR A 202 -1.55 6.00 -6.05
CA TYR A 202 -0.12 5.96 -5.77
C TYR A 202 0.17 6.71 -4.48
N ILE A 203 0.33 5.95 -3.39
CA ILE A 203 0.51 6.50 -2.04
C ILE A 203 1.79 7.35 -1.92
N GLU A 204 2.88 6.95 -2.59
CA GLU A 204 4.16 7.66 -2.56
C GLU A 204 4.10 9.03 -3.25
N GLY A 205 3.13 9.25 -4.14
CA GLY A 205 2.86 10.52 -4.80
C GLY A 205 1.56 11.20 -4.37
N CYS A 206 0.84 10.64 -3.40
CA CYS A 206 -0.47 11.14 -2.96
C CYS A 206 -1.43 11.43 -4.13
N ARG A 207 -1.45 10.55 -5.16
CA ARG A 207 -2.23 10.77 -6.37
C ARG A 207 -2.76 9.50 -6.99
N SER A 208 -3.85 9.63 -7.71
CA SER A 208 -4.36 8.65 -8.66
C SER A 208 -3.94 9.02 -10.08
N ARG A 209 -4.37 8.21 -11.05
CA ARG A 209 -4.26 8.58 -12.45
C ARG A 209 -4.89 9.96 -12.68
N PRO A 210 -4.21 10.86 -13.41
CA PRO A 210 -4.81 12.14 -13.78
C PRO A 210 -6.13 11.96 -14.51
N GLY A 211 -7.10 12.83 -14.24
CA GLY A 211 -8.35 12.87 -14.97
C GLY A 211 -8.15 13.18 -16.45
N PRO A 212 -9.19 13.04 -17.28
CA PRO A 212 -9.11 13.31 -18.71
C PRO A 212 -8.86 14.80 -19.03
N ALA A 213 -9.20 15.71 -18.13
CA ALA A 213 -8.89 17.12 -18.25
C ALA A 213 -7.42 17.36 -17.91
N LYS A 214 -6.69 18.08 -18.79
CA LYS A 214 -5.27 18.40 -18.58
C LYS A 214 -4.97 19.20 -17.31
N THR A 215 -6.01 19.83 -16.73
CA THR A 215 -5.95 20.60 -15.47
C THR A 215 -6.07 19.74 -14.21
N GLU A 216 -6.43 18.47 -14.36
CA GLU A 216 -6.59 17.54 -13.23
C GLU A 216 -5.29 16.76 -13.02
N SER A 217 -4.54 17.13 -11.99
CA SER A 217 -3.28 16.46 -11.63
C SER A 217 -3.47 15.04 -11.07
N GLY A 218 -4.69 14.69 -10.65
CA GLY A 218 -5.00 13.47 -9.93
C GLY A 218 -4.52 13.47 -8.48
N PHE A 219 -4.01 14.59 -7.97
CA PHE A 219 -3.57 14.73 -6.58
C PHE A 219 -4.74 14.59 -5.61
N HIS A 220 -4.55 13.83 -4.56
CA HIS A 220 -5.54 13.68 -3.49
C HIS A 220 -5.41 14.84 -2.48
N SER A 221 -6.12 15.92 -2.78
CA SER A 221 -6.16 17.11 -1.92
C SER A 221 -6.83 16.84 -0.57
N VAL A 222 -6.79 17.83 0.32
CA VAL A 222 -7.54 17.78 1.60
C VAL A 222 -9.03 17.52 1.38
N GLU A 223 -9.61 18.01 0.28
CA GLU A 223 -11.01 17.76 -0.08
C GLU A 223 -11.27 16.29 -0.38
N THR A 224 -10.36 15.67 -1.13
CA THR A 224 -10.44 14.25 -1.44
C THR A 224 -10.35 13.42 -0.16
N PHE A 225 -9.47 13.80 0.79
CA PHE A 225 -9.37 13.13 2.08
C PHE A 225 -10.65 13.26 2.93
N ILE A 226 -11.31 14.42 2.90
CA ILE A 226 -12.59 14.62 3.59
C ILE A 226 -13.68 13.73 3.01
N GLY A 227 -13.78 13.64 1.68
CA GLY A 227 -14.88 12.94 1.00
C GLY A 227 -14.66 11.46 0.76
N GLN A 228 -13.45 10.93 0.98
CA GLN A 228 -13.08 9.58 0.62
C GLN A 228 -13.67 8.52 1.58
N LYS A 229 -13.89 7.32 1.04
CA LYS A 229 -14.33 6.16 1.81
C LYS A 229 -13.15 5.52 2.54
N VAL A 230 -13.46 4.74 3.57
CA VAL A 230 -12.54 3.82 4.21
C VAL A 230 -12.64 2.43 3.57
N HIS A 231 -11.57 1.64 3.63
CA HIS A 231 -11.58 0.28 3.12
C HIS A 231 -12.56 -0.60 3.94
N PRO A 232 -13.47 -1.35 3.30
CA PRO A 232 -14.51 -2.11 4.00
C PRO A 232 -13.96 -3.25 4.87
N GLY A 233 -12.69 -3.64 4.69
CA GLY A 233 -11.99 -4.61 5.54
C GLY A 233 -11.36 -4.01 6.79
N THR A 234 -11.60 -2.73 7.08
CA THR A 234 -11.10 -2.05 8.29
C THR A 234 -12.25 -1.59 9.17
N ASP A 235 -11.94 -1.33 10.44
CA ASP A 235 -12.87 -0.72 11.39
C ASP A 235 -12.80 0.82 11.40
N ASN A 236 -12.14 1.41 10.41
CA ASN A 236 -11.94 2.85 10.33
C ASN A 236 -13.27 3.61 10.15
N ILE A 237 -13.38 4.76 10.78
CA ILE A 237 -14.51 5.67 10.64
C ILE A 237 -14.13 6.78 9.65
N ALA A 238 -14.89 6.93 8.56
CA ALA A 238 -14.69 8.00 7.60
C ALA A 238 -14.90 9.38 8.24
N ILE A 239 -14.15 10.39 7.76
CA ILE A 239 -14.20 11.76 8.30
C ILE A 239 -15.64 12.32 8.39
N PRO A 240 -16.49 12.22 7.34
CA PRO A 240 -17.85 12.77 7.43
C PRO A 240 -18.69 12.12 8.54
N ARG A 241 -18.55 10.78 8.71
CA ARG A 241 -19.29 10.06 9.75
C ARG A 241 -18.81 10.43 11.17
N TYR A 242 -17.48 10.60 11.33
CA TYR A 242 -16.90 11.08 12.59
C TYR A 242 -17.39 12.48 12.92
N VAL A 243 -17.28 13.42 11.98
CA VAL A 243 -17.70 14.82 12.17
C VAL A 243 -19.19 14.92 12.49
N ALA A 244 -20.06 14.17 11.79
CA ALA A 244 -21.48 14.16 12.09
C ALA A 244 -21.77 13.71 13.54
N ALA A 245 -21.06 12.70 14.04
CA ALA A 245 -21.25 12.24 15.42
C ALA A 245 -20.79 13.27 16.46
N VAL A 246 -19.58 13.83 16.29
CA VAL A 246 -19.05 14.82 17.26
C VAL A 246 -19.84 16.13 17.26
N THR A 247 -20.40 16.54 16.13
CA THR A 247 -21.16 17.79 16.03
C THR A 247 -22.61 17.67 16.51
N SER A 248 -23.19 16.47 16.45
CA SER A 248 -24.53 16.21 16.97
C SER A 248 -24.54 15.96 18.48
N GLY A 249 -23.37 15.80 19.13
CA GLY A 249 -23.26 15.41 20.54
C GLY A 249 -23.69 13.96 20.82
N GLY A 250 -23.86 13.15 19.75
CA GLY A 250 -24.18 11.73 19.85
C GLY A 250 -22.98 10.86 20.17
N PRO A 251 -23.21 9.56 20.47
CA PRO A 251 -22.11 8.62 20.68
C PRO A 251 -21.31 8.45 19.39
N LEU A 252 -19.99 8.30 19.54
CA LEU A 252 -19.14 7.94 18.41
C LEU A 252 -19.53 6.56 17.88
N PRO A 253 -19.55 6.37 16.54
CA PRO A 253 -19.68 5.03 15.96
C PRO A 253 -18.58 4.12 16.48
N PRO A 254 -18.84 2.81 16.63
CA PRO A 254 -17.76 1.86 16.94
C PRO A 254 -16.73 1.85 15.82
N GLY A 255 -15.46 1.73 16.20
CA GLY A 255 -14.32 1.68 15.27
C GLY A 255 -13.23 2.70 15.59
N THR A 256 -12.26 2.75 14.70
CA THR A 256 -11.08 3.63 14.82
C THR A 256 -11.36 5.00 14.19
N THR A 257 -11.30 6.05 14.99
CA THR A 257 -11.55 7.43 14.51
C THR A 257 -10.43 7.94 13.60
N PRO A 258 -10.69 8.95 12.75
CA PRO A 258 -9.65 9.56 11.91
C PRO A 258 -8.43 10.05 12.70
N LEU A 259 -8.66 10.62 13.89
CA LEU A 259 -7.57 11.10 14.76
C LEU A 259 -6.75 9.94 15.31
N GLN A 260 -7.38 8.83 15.72
CA GLN A 260 -6.68 7.62 16.15
C GLN A 260 -5.88 6.97 15.01
N VAL A 261 -6.39 6.99 13.77
CA VAL A 261 -5.62 6.54 12.61
C VAL A 261 -4.38 7.41 12.43
N ALA A 262 -4.55 8.73 12.46
CA ALA A 262 -3.43 9.67 12.37
C ALA A 262 -2.40 9.46 13.49
N ASP A 263 -2.85 9.22 14.73
CA ASP A 263 -1.97 8.95 15.87
C ASP A 263 -1.20 7.64 15.69
N ARG A 264 -1.82 6.58 15.18
CA ARG A 264 -1.16 5.29 14.87
C ARG A 264 -0.09 5.46 13.80
N ILE A 265 -0.39 6.19 12.72
CA ILE A 265 0.58 6.48 11.64
C ILE A 265 1.76 7.27 12.19
N ASP A 266 1.48 8.33 12.95
CA ASP A 266 2.47 9.24 13.53
C ASP A 266 3.41 8.50 14.49
N ALA A 267 2.85 7.67 15.37
CA ALA A 267 3.61 6.87 16.33
C ALA A 267 4.57 5.88 15.65
N ARG A 268 4.11 5.21 14.57
CA ARG A 268 4.93 4.32 13.75
C ARG A 268 6.07 5.08 13.07
N ALA A 269 5.75 6.21 12.44
CA ALA A 269 6.74 7.05 11.79
C ALA A 269 7.81 7.54 12.79
N ASP A 270 7.40 8.02 13.97
CA ASP A 270 8.32 8.48 15.01
C ASP A 270 9.19 7.34 15.56
N ALA A 271 8.62 6.13 15.75
CA ALA A 271 9.38 4.96 16.19
C ALA A 271 10.48 4.62 15.18
N ALA A 272 10.14 4.54 13.89
CA ALA A 272 11.11 4.29 12.83
C ALA A 272 12.20 5.37 12.78
N LEU A 273 11.84 6.65 12.80
CA LEU A 273 12.80 7.76 12.73
C LEU A 273 13.76 7.79 13.93
N ARG A 274 13.25 7.50 15.15
CA ARG A 274 14.11 7.41 16.36
C ARG A 274 15.13 6.29 16.26
N ILE A 275 14.74 5.12 15.75
CA ILE A 275 15.65 4.00 15.55
C ILE A 275 16.69 4.34 14.48
N LEU A 276 16.25 4.89 13.35
CA LEU A 276 17.15 5.27 12.26
C LEU A 276 18.17 6.33 12.66
N ALA A 277 17.81 7.26 13.57
CA ALA A 277 18.75 8.24 14.13
C ALA A 277 19.91 7.58 14.89
N LYS A 278 19.62 6.50 15.63
CA LYS A 278 20.65 5.71 16.34
C LYS A 278 21.50 4.89 15.36
N LEU A 279 20.87 4.24 14.37
CA LEU A 279 21.58 3.43 13.38
C LEU A 279 22.50 4.26 12.48
N ALA A 280 22.08 5.45 12.08
CA ALA A 280 22.88 6.34 11.20
C ALA A 280 24.26 6.70 11.77
N GLY A 281 24.42 6.72 13.08
CA GLY A 281 25.70 6.94 13.76
C GLY A 281 26.67 5.75 13.71
N THR A 282 26.21 4.57 13.31
CA THR A 282 27.01 3.34 13.34
C THR A 282 27.94 3.22 12.12
N ARG A 283 29.06 2.49 12.32
CA ARG A 283 29.99 2.19 11.22
C ARG A 283 29.30 1.33 10.15
N ALA A 284 28.47 0.36 10.54
CA ALA A 284 27.78 -0.53 9.63
C ALA A 284 26.88 0.21 8.63
N ALA A 285 26.11 1.21 9.10
CA ALA A 285 25.23 2.01 8.24
C ALA A 285 25.97 2.75 7.11
N ARG A 286 27.29 2.97 7.25
CA ARG A 286 28.14 3.66 6.29
C ARG A 286 28.93 2.74 5.36
N GLN A 287 28.89 1.42 5.57
CA GLN A 287 29.78 0.47 4.91
C GLN A 287 29.21 -0.18 3.64
N GLY A 288 27.91 -0.06 3.36
CA GLY A 288 27.32 -0.71 2.18
C GLY A 288 26.28 0.15 1.49
N PRO A 289 26.32 0.26 0.16
CA PRO A 289 25.38 1.07 -0.60
C PRO A 289 23.93 0.55 -0.45
N GLU A 290 23.73 -0.75 -0.35
CA GLU A 290 22.41 -1.36 -0.19
C GLU A 290 21.80 -1.06 1.19
N LEU A 291 22.57 -1.21 2.27
CA LEU A 291 22.09 -0.86 3.61
C LEU A 291 21.76 0.63 3.73
N SER A 292 22.64 1.47 3.19
CA SER A 292 22.39 2.92 3.14
C SER A 292 21.12 3.25 2.39
N ALA A 293 20.90 2.61 1.24
CA ALA A 293 19.67 2.72 0.45
C ALA A 293 18.42 2.27 1.22
N THR A 294 18.52 1.14 1.91
CA THR A 294 17.44 0.59 2.72
C THR A 294 17.07 1.54 3.86
N ILE A 295 18.05 2.09 4.57
CA ILE A 295 17.85 3.07 5.64
C ILE A 295 17.15 4.34 5.12
N GLU A 296 17.56 4.84 3.95
CA GLU A 296 16.92 6.03 3.36
C GLU A 296 15.49 5.74 2.86
N ASP A 297 15.23 4.56 2.32
CA ASP A 297 13.86 4.16 1.95
C ASP A 297 12.94 4.05 3.19
N ILE A 298 13.42 3.44 4.27
CA ILE A 298 12.69 3.37 5.54
C ILE A 298 12.41 4.78 6.08
N ARG A 299 13.40 5.67 5.99
CA ARG A 299 13.24 7.08 6.40
C ARG A 299 12.21 7.81 5.54
N ALA A 300 12.25 7.61 4.23
CA ALA A 300 11.28 8.21 3.31
C ALA A 300 9.85 7.75 3.60
N MET A 301 9.63 6.45 3.82
CA MET A 301 8.33 5.91 4.23
C MET A 301 7.84 6.50 5.56
N ALA A 302 8.73 6.66 6.54
CA ALA A 302 8.39 7.28 7.81
C ALA A 302 8.01 8.77 7.67
N LEU A 303 8.76 9.55 6.86
CA LEU A 303 8.41 10.94 6.58
C LEU A 303 7.09 11.06 5.82
N LEU A 304 6.82 10.15 4.89
CA LEU A 304 5.52 10.04 4.24
C LEU A 304 4.41 9.78 5.26
N GLY A 305 4.66 8.95 6.28
CA GLY A 305 3.75 8.74 7.41
C GLY A 305 3.47 10.04 8.19
N LYS A 306 4.49 10.83 8.49
CA LYS A 306 4.32 12.14 9.13
C LYS A 306 3.45 13.08 8.32
N TYR A 307 3.64 13.10 6.98
CA TYR A 307 2.80 13.86 6.06
C TYR A 307 1.34 13.42 6.15
N TYR A 308 1.05 12.13 6.01
CA TYR A 308 -0.33 11.64 6.02
C TYR A 308 -1.02 11.81 7.37
N ALA A 309 -0.32 11.59 8.47
CA ALA A 309 -0.87 11.81 9.80
C ALA A 309 -1.31 13.29 9.98
N ALA A 310 -0.47 14.23 9.57
CA ALA A 310 -0.78 15.65 9.63
C ALA A 310 -1.92 16.01 8.66
N LYS A 311 -1.94 15.45 7.45
CA LYS A 311 -2.99 15.69 6.46
C LYS A 311 -4.35 15.17 6.92
N ILE A 312 -4.41 13.97 7.52
CA ILE A 312 -5.65 13.40 8.07
C ILE A 312 -6.19 14.28 9.21
N ARG A 313 -5.33 14.74 10.13
CA ARG A 313 -5.74 15.68 11.18
C ARG A 313 -6.27 16.98 10.58
N GLY A 314 -5.57 17.57 9.62
CA GLY A 314 -5.98 18.79 8.93
C GLY A 314 -7.33 18.65 8.22
N ALA A 315 -7.53 17.53 7.52
CA ALA A 315 -8.79 17.23 6.84
C ALA A 315 -9.96 17.07 7.84
N THR A 316 -9.71 16.40 8.97
CA THR A 316 -10.72 16.20 10.03
C THR A 316 -11.10 17.52 10.67
N GLU A 317 -10.14 18.37 10.99
CA GLU A 317 -10.37 19.70 11.56
C GLU A 317 -11.08 20.63 10.57
N LEU A 318 -10.71 20.61 9.30
CA LEU A 318 -11.37 21.38 8.26
C LEU A 318 -12.84 20.98 8.09
N ALA A 319 -13.11 19.68 8.07
CA ALA A 319 -14.48 19.17 8.00
C ALA A 319 -15.30 19.58 9.24
N THR A 320 -14.69 19.53 10.43
CA THR A 320 -15.31 19.97 11.68
C THR A 320 -15.58 21.48 11.67
N TYR A 321 -14.65 22.29 11.17
CA TYR A 321 -14.87 23.72 10.98
C TYR A 321 -16.07 24.00 10.07
N ARG A 322 -16.17 23.32 8.96
CA ARG A 322 -17.29 23.48 8.02
C ARG A 322 -18.64 23.15 8.64
N ALA A 323 -18.68 22.16 9.50
CA ALA A 323 -19.89 21.75 10.20
C ALA A 323 -20.27 22.69 11.36
N THR A 324 -19.28 23.19 12.12
CA THR A 324 -19.53 23.95 13.37
C THR A 324 -19.37 25.46 13.22
N ARG A 325 -18.68 25.93 12.19
CA ARG A 325 -18.26 27.33 12.00
C ARG A 325 -17.36 27.87 13.12
N ALA A 326 -16.82 26.98 13.98
CA ALA A 326 -15.97 27.38 15.09
C ALA A 326 -14.54 27.70 14.62
N PRO A 327 -14.04 28.95 14.74
CA PRO A 327 -12.75 29.38 14.15
C PRO A 327 -11.55 28.59 14.65
N ARG A 328 -11.63 28.00 15.85
CA ARG A 328 -10.57 27.16 16.42
C ARG A 328 -10.24 25.97 15.52
N HIS A 329 -11.26 25.34 14.89
CA HIS A 329 -11.06 24.19 14.01
C HIS A 329 -10.41 24.61 12.69
N GLN A 330 -10.72 25.80 12.16
CA GLN A 330 -10.01 26.34 11.01
C GLN A 330 -8.52 26.58 11.32
N ALA A 331 -8.24 27.19 12.47
CA ALA A 331 -6.86 27.43 12.89
C ALA A 331 -6.05 26.12 13.03
N LEU A 332 -6.64 25.08 13.64
CA LEU A 332 -6.04 23.75 13.76
C LEU A 332 -5.85 23.09 12.39
N ALA A 333 -6.84 23.18 11.49
CA ALA A 333 -6.72 22.65 10.14
C ALA A 333 -5.52 23.27 9.40
N ILE A 334 -5.40 24.60 9.43
CA ILE A 334 -4.28 25.34 8.82
C ILE A 334 -2.95 24.91 9.44
N GLU A 335 -2.87 24.77 10.77
CA GLU A 335 -1.66 24.34 11.47
C GLU A 335 -1.23 22.94 11.01
N HIS A 336 -2.15 21.97 11.02
CA HIS A 336 -1.86 20.60 10.63
C HIS A 336 -1.46 20.50 9.15
N LEU A 337 -2.14 21.23 8.24
CA LEU A 337 -1.80 21.21 6.82
C LEU A 337 -0.45 21.89 6.54
N ARG A 338 -0.06 22.91 7.29
CA ARG A 338 1.31 23.47 7.23
C ARG A 338 2.36 22.45 7.68
N ARG A 339 2.06 21.68 8.75
CA ARG A 339 2.95 20.58 9.17
C ARG A 339 3.03 19.49 8.10
N ALA A 340 1.90 19.15 7.48
CA ALA A 340 1.87 18.21 6.36
C ALA A 340 2.78 18.70 5.23
N ALA A 341 2.68 19.96 4.82
CA ALA A 341 3.54 20.54 3.80
C ALA A 341 5.03 20.50 4.18
N ALA A 342 5.38 20.78 5.43
CA ALA A 342 6.76 20.69 5.90
C ALA A 342 7.29 19.24 5.81
N HIS A 343 6.51 18.26 6.27
CA HIS A 343 6.90 16.85 6.17
C HIS A 343 7.00 16.35 4.73
N TRP A 344 6.10 16.82 3.85
CA TRP A 344 6.19 16.55 2.42
C TRP A 344 7.49 17.09 1.82
N ASN A 345 7.88 18.31 2.13
CA ASN A 345 9.14 18.89 1.66
C ASN A 345 10.38 18.10 2.14
N ASP A 346 10.38 17.65 3.40
CA ASP A 346 11.45 16.78 3.91
C ASP A 346 11.49 15.44 3.16
N TYR A 347 10.32 14.87 2.88
CA TYR A 347 10.16 13.64 2.13
C TYR A 347 10.64 13.78 0.69
N THR A 348 10.20 14.81 -0.05
CA THR A 348 10.55 15.01 -1.47
C THR A 348 12.00 15.41 -1.65
N ALA A 349 12.57 16.16 -0.72
CA ALA A 349 14.00 16.48 -0.74
C ALA A 349 14.88 15.24 -0.66
N ARG A 350 14.55 14.28 0.24
CA ARG A 350 15.29 13.02 0.38
C ARG A 350 15.06 12.09 -0.78
N THR A 351 13.83 11.95 -1.21
CA THR A 351 13.44 11.13 -2.36
C THR A 351 14.14 11.63 -3.63
N GLY A 352 14.11 12.94 -3.90
CA GLY A 352 14.76 13.56 -5.05
C GLY A 352 16.29 13.53 -5.00
N ALA A 353 16.90 13.43 -3.81
CA ALA A 353 18.34 13.22 -3.68
C ALA A 353 18.76 11.82 -4.12
N ARG A 354 17.89 10.82 -3.91
CA ARG A 354 18.19 9.42 -4.21
C ARG A 354 17.63 8.97 -5.55
N TYR A 355 16.39 9.29 -5.85
CA TYR A 355 15.66 8.80 -7.03
C TYR A 355 15.55 9.88 -8.10
N HIS A 356 15.42 9.47 -9.35
CA HIS A 356 15.14 10.38 -10.45
C HIS A 356 13.79 11.06 -10.26
N ASN A 357 13.71 12.33 -10.63
CA ASN A 357 12.48 13.11 -10.66
C ASN A 357 12.43 13.93 -11.97
N PRO A 358 11.37 13.90 -12.76
CA PRO A 358 10.18 13.07 -12.54
C PRO A 358 10.43 11.57 -12.70
N LEU A 359 9.61 10.75 -12.07
CA LEU A 359 9.64 9.31 -12.26
C LEU A 359 8.38 8.83 -12.98
N TRP A 360 8.50 7.72 -13.70
CA TRP A 360 7.38 7.10 -14.37
C TRP A 360 6.86 5.91 -13.56
N THR A 361 5.53 5.83 -13.43
CA THR A 361 4.85 4.69 -12.82
C THR A 361 3.80 4.14 -13.77
N ASN A 362 3.61 2.83 -13.78
CA ASN A 362 2.70 2.18 -14.71
C ASN A 362 1.23 2.61 -14.53
N ARG A 363 0.82 2.93 -13.29
CA ARG A 363 -0.60 3.20 -12.98
C ARG A 363 -0.98 4.67 -13.10
N VAL A 364 -0.15 5.56 -12.61
CA VAL A 364 -0.47 6.99 -12.56
C VAL A 364 0.32 7.82 -13.55
N GLY A 365 1.19 7.18 -14.34
CA GLY A 365 2.02 7.85 -15.34
C GLY A 365 3.20 8.58 -14.74
N LEU A 366 3.54 9.73 -15.30
CA LEU A 366 4.66 10.54 -14.84
C LEU A 366 4.32 11.23 -13.51
N VAL A 367 5.19 11.08 -12.51
CA VAL A 367 5.08 11.72 -11.20
C VAL A 367 6.23 12.70 -11.05
N ASP A 368 5.91 13.99 -11.00
CA ASP A 368 6.86 15.04 -10.65
C ASP A 368 6.58 15.56 -9.25
N PHE A 369 7.46 15.25 -8.31
CA PHE A 369 7.31 15.66 -6.92
C PHE A 369 7.34 17.18 -6.73
N ARG A 370 7.99 17.94 -7.65
CA ARG A 370 8.02 19.42 -7.59
C ARG A 370 6.64 20.00 -7.95
N GLU A 371 5.94 19.41 -8.92
CA GLU A 371 4.57 19.79 -9.22
C GLU A 371 3.64 19.48 -8.02
N LEU A 372 3.87 18.35 -7.37
CA LEU A 372 3.10 17.96 -6.19
C LEU A 372 3.38 18.84 -4.96
N ASP A 373 4.55 19.46 -4.83
CA ASP A 373 4.83 20.44 -3.77
C ASP A 373 3.84 21.60 -3.80
N ALA A 374 3.47 22.08 -4.99
CA ALA A 374 2.47 23.12 -5.17
C ALA A 374 1.05 22.66 -4.80
N GLU A 375 0.71 21.40 -5.11
CA GLU A 375 -0.60 20.83 -4.74
C GLU A 375 -0.73 20.66 -3.21
N VAL A 376 0.34 20.23 -2.55
CA VAL A 376 0.37 20.12 -1.08
C VAL A 376 0.24 21.50 -0.41
N ALA A 377 0.91 22.51 -0.95
CA ALA A 377 0.77 23.89 -0.47
C ALA A 377 -0.66 24.42 -0.64
N ARG A 378 -1.34 24.04 -1.72
CA ARG A 378 -2.73 24.44 -1.99
C ARG A 378 -3.72 23.92 -0.93
N ASP A 379 -3.46 22.79 -0.28
CA ASP A 379 -4.29 22.30 0.82
C ASP A 379 -4.41 23.32 1.97
N VAL A 380 -3.33 24.07 2.24
CA VAL A 380 -3.36 25.15 3.24
C VAL A 380 -4.24 26.30 2.81
N GLU A 381 -4.21 26.66 1.54
CA GLU A 381 -5.07 27.74 1.00
C GLU A 381 -6.56 27.34 0.99
N ILE A 382 -6.85 26.07 0.71
CA ILE A 382 -8.21 25.53 0.83
C ILE A 382 -8.71 25.68 2.26
N ALA A 383 -7.89 25.41 3.27
CA ALA A 383 -8.29 25.56 4.67
C ALA A 383 -8.45 27.03 5.11
N ARG A 384 -7.76 27.97 4.45
CA ARG A 384 -7.87 29.42 4.70
C ARG A 384 -9.10 30.06 4.07
N ALA A 385 -9.63 29.43 3.02
CA ALA A 385 -10.74 30.02 2.28
C ALA A 385 -11.95 30.27 3.20
N PRO A 386 -12.59 31.44 3.09
CA PRO A 386 -13.81 31.70 3.83
C PRO A 386 -14.91 30.71 3.43
N LEU A 387 -15.77 30.38 4.36
CA LEU A 387 -16.97 29.60 4.06
C LEU A 387 -18.01 30.51 3.44
N ASN A 388 -18.42 30.21 2.25
CA ASN A 388 -19.55 30.88 1.58
C ASN A 388 -20.87 30.67 2.31
#